data_0da39603a496e83a4cdf9b6896ee3ae8
#
_entry.id   0da39603a496e83a4cdf9b6896ee3ae8
#
_cell.length_a   1.000
_cell.length_b   1.000
_cell.length_c   1.000
_cell.angle_alpha   90.00
_cell.angle_beta   90.00
_cell.angle_gamma   90.00
#
_symmetry.space_group_name_H-M   'P 1'
#
loop_
_entity.id
_entity.type
_entity.pdbx_description
1 polymer ?
#
loop_
_entity_poly.entity_id
_entity_poly.type
_entity_poly.pdbx_seq_one_letter_code
_entity_poly.pdbx_strand_id
1 'polypeptide(L)' 'QLREVHGQPPVGYDCPICLCDEEQAEGKGGNASAWVLDHDHDTDDFRGWLCHSCNRALGCFNDDVARMKRAIKYIRGKL' A
#
# COMPACT_ATOMS: atom_id res chain seq x y z
N GLN A 1 -12.04 15.48 2.03
CA GLN A 1 -11.53 14.14 1.72
C GLN A 1 -10.12 14.20 1.21
N LEU A 2 -9.29 13.25 1.65
CA LEU A 2 -7.89 13.22 1.25
C LEU A 2 -7.75 13.02 -0.27
N ARG A 3 -8.59 12.16 -0.85
CA ARG A 3 -8.53 11.92 -2.29
C ARG A 3 -8.80 13.18 -3.10
N GLU A 4 -9.71 14.00 -2.63
CA GLU A 4 -10.00 15.28 -3.31
C GLU A 4 -8.80 16.22 -3.24
N VAL A 5 -8.10 16.23 -2.10
CA VAL A 5 -6.94 17.09 -1.90
C VAL A 5 -5.75 16.62 -2.73
N HIS A 6 -5.52 15.32 -2.79
CA HIS A 6 -4.32 14.78 -3.43
C HIS A 6 -4.54 14.29 -4.85
N GLY A 7 -5.80 14.22 -5.30
CA GLY A 7 -6.13 13.88 -6.67
C GLY A 7 -5.92 12.41 -6.98
N GLN A 8 -5.28 12.17 -8.11
CA GLN A 8 -5.03 10.82 -8.61
C GLN A 8 -3.53 10.61 -8.78
N PRO A 9 -3.06 9.35 -8.71
CA PRO A 9 -1.66 9.09 -9.02
C PRO A 9 -1.36 9.44 -10.47
N PRO A 10 -0.11 9.79 -10.76
CA PRO A 10 0.26 10.14 -12.14
C PRO A 10 0.16 8.94 -13.06
N VAL A 11 0.03 9.22 -14.35
CA VAL A 11 0.07 8.17 -15.37
C VAL A 11 1.42 7.46 -15.29
N GLY A 12 1.40 6.14 -15.36
CA GLY A 12 2.62 5.35 -15.26
C GLY A 12 3.07 5.08 -13.84
N TYR A 13 2.22 5.35 -12.88
CA TYR A 13 2.53 5.12 -11.47
C TYR A 13 2.61 3.62 -11.18
N ASP A 14 3.59 3.23 -10.39
CA ASP A 14 3.75 1.85 -9.91
C ASP A 14 3.62 1.82 -8.39
N CYS A 15 3.06 0.71 -7.87
CA CYS A 15 2.97 0.54 -6.43
C CYS A 15 4.38 0.56 -5.83
N PRO A 16 4.64 1.39 -4.82
CA PRO A 16 6.00 1.49 -4.27
C PRO A 16 6.45 0.26 -3.51
N ILE A 17 5.54 -0.65 -3.18
CA ILE A 17 5.89 -1.84 -2.41
C ILE A 17 6.08 -3.04 -3.32
N CYS A 18 5.06 -3.40 -4.12
CA CYS A 18 5.17 -4.60 -4.96
C CYS A 18 5.55 -4.29 -6.40
N LEU A 19 5.61 -3.02 -6.77
CA LEU A 19 6.04 -2.54 -8.08
C LEU A 19 5.09 -2.92 -9.22
N CYS A 20 3.84 -3.27 -8.90
CA CYS A 20 2.86 -3.56 -9.95
C CYS A 20 2.43 -2.25 -10.63
N ASP A 21 2.05 -2.37 -11.91
CA ASP A 21 1.53 -1.23 -12.65
C ASP A 21 0.01 -1.13 -12.47
N GLU A 22 -0.59 -0.13 -13.12
CA GLU A 22 -2.02 0.13 -12.97
C GLU A 22 -2.88 -1.05 -13.42
N GLU A 23 -2.50 -1.69 -14.52
CA GLU A 23 -3.25 -2.83 -15.05
C GLU A 23 -3.25 -3.99 -14.05
N GLN A 24 -2.09 -4.27 -13.48
CA GLN A 24 -1.96 -5.31 -12.47
C GLN A 24 -2.71 -4.94 -11.20
N ALA A 25 -2.67 -3.68 -10.81
CA ALA A 25 -3.35 -3.21 -9.62
C ALA A 25 -4.87 -3.34 -9.75
N GLU A 26 -5.41 -3.09 -10.93
CA GLU A 26 -6.84 -3.23 -11.18
C GLU A 26 -7.34 -4.64 -10.94
N GLY A 27 -6.49 -5.63 -11.17
CA GLY A 27 -6.87 -7.02 -10.98
C GLY A 27 -6.88 -7.48 -9.54
N LYS A 28 -6.49 -6.63 -8.59
CA LYS A 28 -6.32 -7.04 -7.20
C LYS A 28 -7.44 -6.61 -6.27
N GLY A 29 -8.23 -5.63 -6.65
CA GLY A 29 -9.04 -4.92 -5.70
C GLY A 29 -10.53 -4.95 -5.87
N GLY A 30 -11.08 -5.78 -6.66
CA GLY A 30 -12.53 -5.79 -6.84
C GLY A 30 -12.97 -4.62 -7.72
N ASN A 31 -14.00 -3.90 -7.31
CA ASN A 31 -14.64 -2.89 -8.16
C ASN A 31 -14.23 -1.45 -7.88
N ALA A 32 -13.23 -1.26 -7.03
CA ALA A 32 -12.72 0.08 -6.75
C ALA A 32 -11.67 0.47 -7.78
N SER A 33 -11.13 1.68 -7.66
CA SER A 33 -10.03 2.11 -8.52
C SER A 33 -8.80 1.23 -8.28
N ALA A 34 -7.85 1.30 -9.20
CA ALA A 34 -6.62 0.50 -9.11
C ALA A 34 -5.83 0.83 -7.85
N TRP A 35 -5.86 2.08 -7.42
CA TRP A 35 -5.00 2.57 -6.35
C TRP A 35 -5.81 2.98 -5.12
N VAL A 36 -5.23 2.72 -3.95
CA VAL A 36 -5.81 3.12 -2.67
C VAL A 36 -4.97 4.27 -2.12
N LEU A 37 -5.63 5.35 -1.73
CA LEU A 37 -4.93 6.43 -1.04
C LEU A 37 -4.51 5.94 0.34
N ASP A 38 -3.23 6.08 0.64
CA ASP A 38 -2.67 5.65 1.90
C ASP A 38 -2.27 6.86 2.74
N HIS A 39 -2.44 6.75 4.05
CA HIS A 39 -2.08 7.82 4.96
C HIS A 39 -1.53 7.24 6.26
N ASP A 40 -0.80 8.06 6.99
CA ASP A 40 -0.28 7.69 8.31
C ASP A 40 -1.45 7.68 9.30
N HIS A 41 -1.63 6.57 9.99
CA HIS A 41 -2.78 6.40 10.87
C HIS A 41 -2.67 7.25 12.14
N ASP A 42 -1.46 7.64 12.52
CA ASP A 42 -1.26 8.45 13.71
C ASP A 42 -1.40 9.94 13.43
N THR A 43 -0.86 10.41 12.31
CA THR A 43 -0.84 11.83 11.97
C THR A 43 -1.86 12.20 10.90
N ASP A 44 -2.39 11.22 10.21
CA ASP A 44 -3.33 11.39 9.10
C ASP A 44 -2.69 12.07 7.87
N ASP A 45 -1.37 12.08 7.81
CA ASP A 45 -0.65 12.64 6.67
C ASP A 45 -0.68 11.66 5.49
N PHE A 46 -0.84 12.21 4.30
CA PHE A 46 -0.81 11.42 3.07
C PHE A 46 0.57 10.79 2.89
N ARG A 47 0.62 9.47 2.61
CA ARG A 47 1.87 8.77 2.38
C ARG A 47 2.08 8.40 0.92
N GLY A 48 1.01 8.12 0.20
CA GLY A 48 1.12 7.72 -1.19
C GLY A 48 -0.07 6.90 -1.63
N TRP A 49 0.10 6.26 -2.77
CA TRP A 49 -0.93 5.39 -3.34
C TRP A 49 -0.38 3.96 -3.36
N LEU A 50 -1.22 3.01 -2.98
CA LEU A 50 -0.85 1.59 -2.96
C LEU A 50 -1.86 0.78 -3.75
N CYS A 51 -1.45 -0.38 -4.25
CA CYS A 51 -2.41 -1.33 -4.76
C CYS A 51 -3.20 -1.91 -3.59
N HIS A 52 -4.36 -2.48 -3.88
CA HIS A 52 -5.25 -2.99 -2.83
C HIS A 52 -4.58 -4.11 -2.02
N SER A 53 -3.80 -4.94 -2.69
CA SER A 53 -3.12 -6.06 -2.04
C SER A 53 -2.12 -5.57 -0.98
N CYS A 54 -1.30 -4.59 -1.35
CA CYS A 54 -0.31 -4.04 -0.41
C CYS A 54 -0.97 -3.26 0.72
N ASN A 55 -2.04 -2.54 0.40
CA ASN A 55 -2.79 -1.83 1.43
C ASN A 55 -3.34 -2.81 2.48
N ARG A 56 -3.90 -3.94 2.03
CA ARG A 56 -4.39 -4.95 2.95
C ARG A 56 -3.26 -5.59 3.76
N ALA A 57 -2.11 -5.82 3.12
CA ALA A 57 -0.96 -6.41 3.80
C ALA A 57 -0.47 -5.54 4.94
N LEU A 58 -0.37 -4.23 4.70
CA LEU A 58 0.02 -3.31 5.77
C LEU A 58 -0.99 -3.30 6.91
N GLY A 59 -2.28 -3.37 6.57
CA GLY A 59 -3.32 -3.44 7.58
C GLY A 59 -3.23 -4.71 8.41
N CYS A 60 -2.90 -5.84 7.81
CA CYS A 60 -2.73 -7.10 8.52
C CYS A 60 -1.60 -7.03 9.52
N PHE A 61 -0.59 -6.20 9.27
CA PHE A 61 0.51 -5.97 10.19
C PHE A 61 0.25 -4.78 11.13
N ASN A 62 -0.94 -4.18 11.07
CA ASN A 62 -1.29 -2.99 11.83
C ASN A 62 -0.31 -1.83 11.61
N ASP A 63 0.27 -1.74 10.41
CA ASP A 63 1.28 -0.72 10.09
C ASP A 63 2.48 -0.78 11.06
N ASP A 64 2.72 -1.91 11.68
CA ASP A 64 3.75 -2.06 12.72
C ASP A 64 5.07 -2.46 12.08
N VAL A 65 6.02 -1.53 12.08
CA VAL A 65 7.33 -1.73 11.47
C VAL A 65 8.09 -2.89 12.13
N ALA A 66 7.98 -3.01 13.46
CA ALA A 66 8.67 -4.08 14.18
C ALA A 66 8.15 -5.45 13.75
N ARG A 67 6.82 -5.57 13.56
CA ARG A 67 6.23 -6.81 13.05
C ARG A 67 6.75 -7.15 11.66
N MET A 68 6.82 -6.14 10.79
CA MET A 68 7.29 -6.34 9.43
C MET A 68 8.75 -6.78 9.42
N LYS A 69 9.57 -6.19 10.28
CA LYS A 69 10.97 -6.59 10.39
C LYS A 69 11.11 -8.03 10.86
N ARG A 70 10.27 -8.46 11.79
CA ARG A 70 10.29 -9.86 12.23
C ARG A 70 9.84 -10.78 11.11
N ALA A 71 8.88 -10.36 10.30
CA ALA A 71 8.44 -11.14 9.14
C ALA A 71 9.58 -11.34 8.14
N ILE A 72 10.37 -10.28 7.91
CA ILE A 72 11.54 -10.37 7.03
C ILE A 72 12.52 -11.41 7.55
N LYS A 73 12.82 -11.38 8.84
CA LYS A 73 13.74 -12.35 9.45
C LYS A 73 13.20 -13.77 9.33
N TYR A 74 11.91 -13.92 9.55
CA TYR A 74 11.27 -15.22 9.46
C TYR A 74 11.41 -15.81 8.06
N ILE A 75 11.14 -14.99 7.03
CA ILE A 75 11.25 -15.44 5.64
C ILE A 75 12.68 -15.85 5.30
N ARG A 76 13.65 -15.12 5.84
CA ARG A 76 15.08 -15.39 5.60
C ARG A 76 15.62 -16.53 6.44
N GLY A 77 14.81 -17.10 7.31
CA GLY A 77 15.24 -18.19 8.19
C GLY A 77 16.18 -17.78 9.30
N LYS A 78 16.11 -16.53 9.74
CA LYS A 78 17.03 -15.99 10.75
C LYS A 78 16.37 -15.67 12.07
N LEU A 79 15.15 -16.11 12.23
CA LEU A 79 14.40 -15.87 13.47
C LEU A 79 14.76 -16.88 14.55
#